data_7b5a5047421cd6e5515c047040d8fef5
#
_entry.id   7b5a5047421cd6e5515c047040d8fef5
#
_cell.length_a   1.000
_cell.length_b   1.000
_cell.length_c   1.000
_cell.angle_alpha   90.00
_cell.angle_beta   90.00
_cell.angle_gamma   90.00
#
_symmetry.space_group_name_H-M   'P 1'
#
loop_
_entity.id
_entity.type
_entity.pdbx_description
1 polymer ?
#
loop_
_entity_poly.entity_id
_entity_poly.type
_entity_poly.pdbx_seq_one_letter_code
_entity_poly.pdbx_strand_id
1 'polypeptide(L)'
;LNILAAPMAEARAGRVVIFSACLGRMSGPGNTGGLAPYRVSKAGVNALVRNLAHETGLGARGFLVDAVCPNHSRTDMGGPDAPLSAAEGAQTAIWLATRAFDVNGSSEGDKLTGVLWEEMKVVPW
;
A
#
# COMPACT_ATOMS: atom_id res chain seq x y z
N LEU A 1 -10.56 9.31 -6.26
CA LEU A 1 -10.67 7.87 -6.00
C LEU A 1 -12.09 7.34 -6.20
N ASN A 2 -13.08 8.00 -5.63
CA ASN A 2 -14.49 7.56 -5.75
C ASN A 2 -14.99 7.47 -7.20
N ILE A 3 -14.49 8.33 -8.08
CA ILE A 3 -14.86 8.32 -9.51
C ILE A 3 -14.33 7.07 -10.22
N LEU A 4 -13.15 6.58 -9.84
CA LEU A 4 -12.50 5.43 -10.47
C LEU A 4 -12.85 4.11 -9.79
N ALA A 5 -13.06 4.11 -8.47
CA ALA A 5 -13.29 2.90 -7.70
C ALA A 5 -14.61 2.21 -8.07
N ALA A 6 -15.68 2.96 -8.32
CA ALA A 6 -16.97 2.40 -8.67
C ALA A 6 -16.95 1.60 -10.00
N PRO A 7 -16.44 2.15 -11.13
CA PRO A 7 -16.33 1.38 -12.37
C PRO A 7 -15.41 0.16 -12.24
N MET A 8 -14.32 0.26 -11.49
CA MET A 8 -13.40 -0.86 -11.27
C MET A 8 -14.05 -1.97 -10.45
N ALA A 9 -14.81 -1.62 -9.42
CA ALA A 9 -15.55 -2.58 -8.63
C ALA A 9 -16.67 -3.27 -9.42
N GLU A 10 -17.39 -2.52 -10.29
CA GLU A 10 -18.39 -3.06 -11.20
C GLU A 10 -17.78 -4.02 -12.23
N ALA A 11 -16.62 -3.66 -12.79
CA ALA A 11 -15.88 -4.51 -13.72
C ALA A 11 -15.28 -5.76 -13.04
N ARG A 12 -15.32 -5.84 -11.72
CA ARG A 12 -14.69 -6.90 -10.92
C ARG A 12 -13.20 -7.09 -11.22
N ALA A 13 -12.54 -6.00 -11.56
CA ALA A 13 -11.12 -5.95 -11.87
C ALA A 13 -10.55 -4.60 -11.49
N GLY A 14 -9.32 -4.58 -11.06
CA GLY A 14 -8.59 -3.35 -10.79
C GLY A 14 -7.65 -3.48 -9.61
N ARG A 15 -6.68 -2.58 -9.62
CA ARG A 15 -5.68 -2.45 -8.58
C ARG A 15 -5.56 -0.98 -8.21
N VAL A 16 -5.72 -0.68 -6.93
CA VAL A 16 -5.39 0.62 -6.36
C VAL A 16 -4.20 0.42 -5.44
N VAL A 17 -3.08 1.01 -5.79
CA VAL A 17 -1.84 0.96 -4.99
C VAL A 17 -1.51 2.38 -4.58
N ILE A 18 -1.53 2.64 -3.29
CA ILE A 18 -1.30 3.99 -2.74
C ILE A 18 0.03 4.02 -2.00
N PHE A 19 0.92 4.91 -2.43
CA PHE A 19 2.20 5.11 -1.78
C PHE A 19 2.02 5.75 -0.40
N SER A 20 2.32 4.96 0.62
CA SER A 20 2.35 5.35 2.02
C SER A 20 3.79 5.39 2.53
N ALA A 21 3.97 5.20 3.81
CA ALA A 21 5.27 5.08 4.45
C ALA A 21 5.16 4.28 5.74
N CYS A 22 6.21 3.56 6.08
CA CYS A 22 6.31 2.89 7.37
C CYS A 22 6.31 3.87 8.56
N LEU A 23 6.68 5.14 8.32
CA LEU A 23 6.57 6.20 9.33
C LEU A 23 5.11 6.58 9.67
N GLY A 24 4.15 6.19 8.86
CA GLY A 24 2.70 6.35 9.16
C GLY A 24 2.10 5.22 9.98
N ARG A 25 2.89 4.21 10.35
CA ARG A 25 2.45 3.09 11.20
C ARG A 25 2.31 3.53 12.65
N MET A 26 1.42 2.88 13.39
CA MET A 26 1.30 3.02 14.85
C MET A 26 2.22 2.04 15.60
N SER A 27 3.08 1.33 14.89
CA SER A 27 4.02 0.33 15.40
C SER A 27 5.39 0.47 14.73
N GLY A 28 6.42 -0.19 15.26
CA GLY A 28 7.75 -0.19 14.67
C GLY A 28 8.29 1.23 14.42
N PRO A 29 8.65 1.60 13.19
CA PRO A 29 9.17 2.93 12.87
C PRO A 29 8.23 4.08 13.21
N GLY A 30 6.93 3.82 13.31
CA GLY A 30 5.92 4.78 13.73
C GLY A 30 6.00 5.20 15.19
N ASN A 31 6.69 4.42 16.03
CA ASN A 31 6.83 4.70 17.47
C ASN A 31 7.91 5.74 17.82
N THR A 32 8.59 6.30 16.85
CA THR A 32 9.60 7.33 17.07
C THR A 32 9.05 8.73 16.82
N GLY A 33 9.68 9.73 17.40
CA GLY A 33 9.32 11.14 17.21
C GLY A 33 9.85 11.74 15.91
N GLY A 34 9.52 13.00 15.69
CA GLY A 34 9.94 13.77 14.52
C GLY A 34 9.00 13.62 13.32
N LEU A 35 9.06 14.55 12.40
CA LEU A 35 8.28 14.56 11.16
C LEU A 35 6.75 14.44 11.37
N ALA A 36 6.21 15.04 12.42
CA ALA A 36 4.81 14.89 12.80
C ALA A 36 3.82 15.13 11.64
N PRO A 37 3.91 16.22 10.85
CA PRO A 37 2.99 16.42 9.73
C PRO A 37 3.04 15.28 8.68
N TYR A 38 4.24 14.80 8.37
CA TYR A 38 4.43 13.70 7.44
C TYR A 38 3.83 12.40 7.98
N ARG A 39 4.11 12.06 9.24
CA ARG A 39 3.58 10.86 9.90
C ARG A 39 2.06 10.87 9.95
N VAL A 40 1.46 12.01 10.33
CA VAL A 40 -0.01 12.16 10.36
C VAL A 40 -0.60 11.98 8.97
N SER A 41 0.00 12.58 7.93
CA SER A 41 -0.47 12.41 6.56
C SER A 41 -0.44 10.95 6.09
N LYS A 42 0.63 10.23 6.39
CA LYS A 42 0.78 8.82 5.99
C LYS A 42 -0.07 7.87 6.85
N ALA A 43 -0.29 8.16 8.11
CA ALA A 43 -1.29 7.46 8.93
C ALA A 43 -2.71 7.63 8.37
N GLY A 44 -3.05 8.84 7.91
CA GLY A 44 -4.30 9.11 7.20
C GLY A 44 -4.44 8.32 5.91
N VAL A 45 -3.36 8.21 5.12
CA VAL A 45 -3.32 7.35 3.92
C VAL A 45 -3.57 5.89 4.28
N ASN A 46 -2.93 5.38 5.32
CA ASN A 46 -3.12 4.00 5.79
C ASN A 46 -4.58 3.74 6.19
N ALA A 47 -5.19 4.66 6.95
CA ALA A 47 -6.59 4.57 7.34
C ALA A 47 -7.53 4.60 6.12
N LEU A 48 -7.27 5.46 5.14
CA LEU A 48 -8.04 5.55 3.89
C LEU A 48 -7.99 4.24 3.11
N VAL A 49 -6.80 3.64 2.95
CA VAL A 49 -6.64 2.37 2.24
C VAL A 49 -7.45 1.26 2.91
N ARG A 50 -7.36 1.14 4.22
CA ARG A 50 -8.16 0.15 4.96
C ARG A 50 -9.65 0.36 4.75
N ASN A 51 -10.12 1.60 4.91
CA ASN A 51 -11.53 1.92 4.74
C ASN A 51 -12.02 1.56 3.33
N LEU A 52 -11.32 2.00 2.30
CA LEU A 52 -11.68 1.74 0.90
C LEU A 52 -11.66 0.23 0.58
N ALA A 53 -10.67 -0.51 1.07
CA ALA A 53 -10.60 -1.95 0.88
C ALA A 53 -11.81 -2.67 1.48
N HIS A 54 -12.23 -2.28 2.67
CA HIS A 54 -13.44 -2.85 3.30
C HIS A 54 -14.71 -2.47 2.55
N GLU A 55 -14.86 -1.22 2.15
CA GLU A 55 -16.03 -0.75 1.38
C GLU A 55 -16.16 -1.46 0.03
N THR A 56 -15.04 -1.85 -0.57
CA THR A 56 -15.00 -2.54 -1.88
C THR A 56 -14.98 -4.06 -1.78
N GLY A 57 -15.08 -4.63 -0.59
CA GLY A 57 -15.27 -6.06 -0.35
C GLY A 57 -14.00 -6.88 -0.18
N LEU A 58 -12.87 -6.28 0.18
CA LEU A 58 -11.62 -6.97 0.50
C LEU A 58 -11.18 -8.00 -0.56
N GLY A 59 -11.26 -7.64 -1.82
CA GLY A 59 -10.85 -8.48 -2.93
C GLY A 59 -11.91 -9.49 -3.41
N ALA A 60 -13.02 -9.68 -2.70
CA ALA A 60 -14.08 -10.62 -3.09
C ALA A 60 -14.68 -10.32 -4.48
N ARG A 61 -14.56 -9.07 -4.94
CA ARG A 61 -15.01 -8.62 -6.27
C ARG A 61 -13.88 -8.54 -7.30
N GLY A 62 -12.68 -9.04 -6.99
CA GLY A 62 -11.51 -8.92 -7.86
C GLY A 62 -10.87 -7.53 -7.90
N PHE A 63 -11.35 -6.60 -7.09
CA PHE A 63 -10.81 -5.25 -6.94
C PHE A 63 -9.96 -5.17 -5.67
N LEU A 64 -8.69 -4.81 -5.83
CA LEU A 64 -7.73 -4.77 -4.72
C LEU A 64 -7.33 -3.34 -4.40
N VAL A 65 -7.17 -3.06 -3.11
CA VAL A 65 -6.75 -1.75 -2.60
C VAL A 65 -5.66 -1.97 -1.56
N ASP A 66 -4.46 -1.50 -1.83
CA ASP A 66 -3.31 -1.73 -0.97
C ASP A 66 -2.48 -0.47 -0.77
N ALA A 67 -1.85 -0.36 0.38
CA ALA A 67 -0.82 0.63 0.65
C ALA A 67 0.57 0.02 0.48
N VAL A 68 1.52 0.82 0.01
CA VAL A 68 2.92 0.40 -0.12
C VAL A 68 3.85 1.40 0.56
N CYS A 69 4.80 0.88 1.32
CA CYS A 69 5.97 1.62 1.78
C CYS A 69 7.13 1.32 0.82
N PRO A 70 7.57 2.30 0.02
CA PRO A 70 8.67 2.11 -0.92
C PRO A 70 10.05 2.16 -0.25
N ASN A 71 10.10 2.38 1.06
CA ASN A 71 11.31 2.74 1.78
C ASN A 71 11.95 4.06 1.28
N HIS A 72 13.08 4.44 1.86
CA HIS A 72 13.75 5.69 1.52
C HIS A 72 14.49 5.54 0.19
N SER A 73 13.96 6.15 -0.84
CA SER A 73 14.42 6.02 -2.23
C SER A 73 14.95 7.35 -2.79
N ARG A 74 15.95 7.25 -3.64
CA ARG A 74 16.56 8.41 -4.32
C ARG A 74 15.61 8.98 -5.35
N THR A 75 14.88 10.00 -4.94
CA THR A 75 13.95 10.81 -5.71
C THR A 75 14.16 12.27 -5.30
N ASP A 76 13.48 13.19 -5.93
CA ASP A 76 13.52 14.61 -5.54
C ASP A 76 13.15 14.79 -4.06
N MET A 77 12.17 14.04 -3.58
CA MET A 77 11.75 14.04 -2.17
C MET A 77 12.74 13.31 -1.26
N GLY A 78 13.26 12.18 -1.69
CA GLY A 78 14.13 11.33 -0.87
C GLY A 78 15.57 11.81 -0.76
N GLY A 79 16.00 12.62 -1.72
CA GLY A 79 17.37 13.13 -1.79
C GLY A 79 18.38 12.14 -2.38
N PRO A 80 19.59 12.62 -2.71
CA PRO A 80 20.61 11.82 -3.40
C PRO A 80 21.24 10.72 -2.53
N ASP A 81 21.17 10.87 -1.21
CA ASP A 81 21.82 9.97 -0.25
C ASP A 81 20.90 8.83 0.23
N ALA A 82 19.67 8.75 -0.28
CA ALA A 82 18.76 7.68 0.08
C ALA A 82 19.32 6.30 -0.35
N PRO A 83 19.14 5.25 0.47
CA PRO A 83 19.78 3.95 0.23
C PRO A 83 19.30 3.23 -1.03
N LEU A 84 18.03 3.37 -1.38
CA LEU A 84 17.45 2.70 -2.54
C LEU A 84 17.42 3.61 -3.77
N SER A 85 17.57 3.05 -4.95
CA SER A 85 17.20 3.74 -6.19
C SER A 85 15.68 3.87 -6.30
N ALA A 86 15.21 4.76 -7.16
CA ALA A 86 13.78 4.88 -7.44
C ALA A 86 13.19 3.57 -8.01
N ALA A 87 13.97 2.85 -8.84
CA ALA A 87 13.57 1.57 -9.40
C ALA A 87 13.41 0.49 -8.32
N GLU A 88 14.34 0.42 -7.37
CA GLU A 88 14.24 -0.50 -6.23
C GLU A 88 13.04 -0.17 -5.34
N GLY A 89 12.82 1.11 -5.05
CA GLY A 89 11.65 1.55 -4.29
C GLY A 89 10.31 1.28 -4.96
N ALA A 90 10.26 1.19 -6.29
CA ALA A 90 9.05 0.91 -7.04
C ALA A 90 8.68 -0.59 -7.11
N GLN A 91 9.59 -1.51 -6.80
CA GLN A 91 9.39 -2.95 -7.03
C GLN A 91 8.15 -3.51 -6.35
N THR A 92 7.91 -3.17 -5.09
CA THR A 92 6.73 -3.66 -4.37
C THR A 92 5.43 -3.12 -4.99
N ALA A 93 5.40 -1.86 -5.42
CA ALA A 93 4.23 -1.29 -6.09
C ALA A 93 3.94 -1.98 -7.43
N ILE A 94 4.98 -2.27 -8.22
CA ILE A 94 4.86 -3.00 -9.49
C ILE A 94 4.32 -4.41 -9.24
N TRP A 95 4.87 -5.10 -8.25
CA TRP A 95 4.40 -6.43 -7.87
C TRP A 95 2.92 -6.40 -7.43
N LEU A 96 2.51 -5.44 -6.60
CA LEU A 96 1.10 -5.28 -6.19
C LEU A 96 0.17 -5.04 -7.38
N ALA A 97 0.61 -4.27 -8.37
CA ALA A 97 -0.16 -3.98 -9.56
C ALA A 97 -0.34 -5.19 -10.48
N THR A 98 0.58 -6.17 -10.42
CA THR A 98 0.64 -7.30 -11.37
C THR A 98 0.48 -8.67 -10.73
N ARG A 99 0.52 -8.77 -9.40
CA ARG A 99 0.40 -10.05 -8.69
C ARG A 99 -0.91 -10.76 -8.98
N ALA A 100 -0.88 -12.07 -9.02
CA ALA A 100 -2.09 -12.88 -8.99
C ALA A 100 -2.78 -12.70 -7.62
N PHE A 101 -4.10 -12.71 -7.62
CA PHE A 101 -4.90 -12.68 -6.41
C PHE A 101 -5.98 -13.75 -6.50
N ASP A 102 -5.99 -14.63 -5.53
CA ASP A 102 -6.99 -15.68 -5.39
C ASP A 102 -7.50 -15.71 -3.95
N VAL A 103 -8.78 -15.40 -3.74
CA VAL A 103 -9.43 -15.45 -2.43
C VAL A 103 -9.32 -16.83 -1.78
N ASN A 104 -9.29 -17.89 -2.61
CA ASN A 104 -9.14 -19.27 -2.18
C ASN A 104 -7.70 -19.79 -2.34
N GLY A 105 -6.75 -18.91 -2.64
CA GLY A 105 -5.36 -19.25 -2.88
C GLY A 105 -4.71 -20.03 -1.74
N SER A 106 -3.66 -20.78 -2.07
CA SER A 106 -2.93 -21.62 -1.12
C SER A 106 -2.00 -20.83 -0.20
N SER A 107 -1.54 -19.66 -0.63
CA SER A 107 -0.67 -18.79 0.15
C SER A 107 -1.48 -17.69 0.83
N GLU A 108 -1.10 -17.33 2.04
CA GLU A 108 -1.78 -16.27 2.78
C GLU A 108 -1.64 -14.92 2.07
N GLY A 109 -0.50 -14.66 1.42
CA GLY A 109 -0.29 -13.45 0.63
C GLY A 109 -1.25 -13.32 -0.55
N ASP A 110 -1.67 -14.42 -1.15
CA ASP A 110 -2.61 -14.44 -2.27
C ASP A 110 -4.03 -14.02 -1.87
N LYS A 111 -4.32 -14.01 -0.57
CA LYS A 111 -5.62 -13.70 0.00
C LYS A 111 -5.70 -12.29 0.58
N LEU A 112 -4.58 -11.57 0.67
CA LEU A 112 -4.49 -10.33 1.41
C LEU A 112 -4.58 -9.12 0.49
N THR A 113 -5.46 -8.21 0.88
CA THR A 113 -5.58 -6.85 0.37
C THR A 113 -6.09 -5.95 1.49
N GLY A 114 -6.01 -4.64 1.34
CA GLY A 114 -6.37 -3.71 2.41
C GLY A 114 -5.33 -3.64 3.52
N VAL A 115 -4.08 -3.90 3.20
CA VAL A 115 -2.95 -3.94 4.12
C VAL A 115 -1.81 -3.05 3.64
N LEU A 116 -0.82 -2.84 4.50
CA LEU A 116 0.42 -2.15 4.16
C LEU A 116 1.48 -3.17 3.77
N TRP A 117 2.13 -2.93 2.64
CA TRP A 117 3.19 -3.77 2.10
C TRP A 117 4.53 -3.05 2.11
N GLU A 118 5.57 -3.77 2.47
CA GLU A 118 6.97 -3.36 2.38
C GLU A 118 7.80 -4.56 1.91
N GLU A 119 8.61 -4.39 0.90
CA GLU A 119 9.44 -5.47 0.33
C GLU A 119 8.65 -6.75 0.02
N MET A 120 7.45 -6.58 -0.58
CA MET A 120 6.52 -7.67 -0.92
C MET A 120 6.01 -8.47 0.29
N LYS A 121 6.10 -7.91 1.50
CA LYS A 121 5.61 -8.51 2.74
C LYS A 121 4.61 -7.59 3.41
N VAL A 122 3.63 -8.18 4.07
CA VAL A 122 2.69 -7.42 4.89
C VAL A 122 3.38 -6.96 6.17
N VAL A 123 3.22 -5.69 6.48
CA VAL A 123 3.68 -5.11 7.73
C VAL A 123 2.51 -4.55 8.53
N PRO A 124 2.59 -4.54 9.86
CA PRO A 124 1.51 -3.98 10.69
C PRO A 124 1.32 -2.48 10.42
N TRP A 125 0.09 -2.04 10.60
CA TRP A 125 -0.27 -0.61 10.52
C TRP A 125 0.42 0.24 11.60
#